data_f75099d5a6ae44391dc27019db92379b
#
_entry.id   f75099d5a6ae44391dc27019db92379b
#
_cell.length_a   1.000
_cell.length_b   1.000
_cell.length_c   1.000
_cell.angle_alpha   90.00
_cell.angle_beta   90.00
_cell.angle_gamma   90.00
#
_symmetry.space_group_name_H-M   'P 1'
#
loop_
_entity.id
_entity.type
_entity.pdbx_description
1 polymer ?
#
loop_
_entity_poly.entity_id
_entity_poly.type
_entity_poly.pdbx_seq_one_letter_code
_entity_poly.pdbx_strand_id
1 'polypeptide(L)'
;GVPLSHRGYRWKPWTAPLRETLAAAILLELGWPKTPAEALIGPMCGSGTLAIEAAWIAQNRAPGLEREEYAFRRLNGVKEADWEALKAEARARFQAAPRAWIAASDAAPPAIACARDNAARAGVERLIRFHTCDFRDTPLPKPPALVLMNPEYGERLGESQALEELYAAIGAYFKSACQGMRAAVFTGNLALGRKIGLHPVRRLPMWNGDIECRLLEYDIYEGTRDARLLR
;
A
#
# COMPACT_ATOMS: atom_id res chain seq x y z
N GLY A 1 -1.30 -0.81 27.02
CA GLY A 1 -2.40 -1.05 26.09
C GLY A 1 -1.88 -1.51 24.72
N VAL A 2 -2.76 -2.05 23.88
CA VAL A 2 -2.39 -2.44 22.51
C VAL A 2 -2.09 -1.18 21.68
N PRO A 3 -0.95 -1.10 20.97
CA PRO A 3 -0.62 0.05 20.13
C PRO A 3 -1.70 0.38 19.10
N LEU A 4 -1.91 1.66 18.79
CA LEU A 4 -2.89 2.10 17.78
C LEU A 4 -2.54 1.63 16.36
N SER A 5 -1.26 1.28 16.13
CA SER A 5 -0.79 0.70 14.86
C SER A 5 -1.33 -0.71 14.60
N HIS A 6 -1.76 -1.43 15.63
CA HIS A 6 -2.29 -2.78 15.49
C HIS A 6 -3.78 -2.71 15.14
N ARG A 7 -4.12 -3.15 13.92
CA ARG A 7 -5.50 -3.23 13.42
C ARG A 7 -6.21 -4.52 13.84
N GLY A 8 -5.47 -5.53 14.33
CA GLY A 8 -6.01 -6.80 14.76
C GLY A 8 -6.16 -7.88 13.67
N TYR A 9 -6.06 -7.52 12.39
CA TYR A 9 -6.21 -8.51 11.30
C TYR A 9 -4.95 -9.33 11.03
N ARG A 10 -3.76 -8.85 11.40
CA ARG A 10 -2.50 -9.57 11.16
C ARG A 10 -2.36 -10.73 12.15
N TRP A 11 -2.47 -11.96 11.62
CA TRP A 11 -2.32 -13.18 12.42
C TRP A 11 -0.92 -13.76 12.31
N LYS A 12 -0.38 -13.81 11.10
CA LYS A 12 0.97 -14.33 10.85
C LYS A 12 1.83 -13.21 10.27
N PRO A 13 2.99 -12.91 10.86
CA PRO A 13 3.94 -12.01 10.22
C PRO A 13 4.54 -12.71 8.98
N TRP A 14 4.60 -12.04 7.87
CA TRP A 14 5.52 -12.32 6.78
C TRP A 14 6.84 -11.60 7.06
N THR A 15 7.92 -11.95 6.34
CA THR A 15 9.23 -11.29 6.53
C THR A 15 9.09 -9.77 6.43
N ALA A 16 9.64 -9.03 7.42
CA ALA A 16 9.68 -7.57 7.49
C ALA A 16 8.35 -6.85 7.14
N PRO A 17 7.27 -7.10 7.86
CA PRO A 17 5.96 -6.55 7.52
C PRO A 17 5.92 -5.03 7.70
N LEU A 18 5.36 -4.33 6.71
CA LEU A 18 5.01 -2.91 6.82
C LEU A 18 3.98 -2.71 7.94
N ARG A 19 4.16 -1.70 8.81
CA ARG A 19 3.15 -1.38 9.84
C ARG A 19 1.87 -0.90 9.18
N GLU A 20 0.71 -1.29 9.73
CA GLU A 20 -0.60 -0.97 9.17
C GLU A 20 -0.83 0.54 9.06
N THR A 21 -0.46 1.29 10.10
CA THR A 21 -0.56 2.77 10.09
C THR A 21 0.33 3.41 9.05
N LEU A 22 1.52 2.84 8.80
CA LEU A 22 2.42 3.34 7.77
C LEU A 22 1.88 3.05 6.37
N ALA A 23 1.30 1.85 6.16
CA ALA A 23 0.63 1.52 4.90
C ALA A 23 -0.53 2.47 4.60
N ALA A 24 -1.37 2.76 5.61
CA ALA A 24 -2.44 3.76 5.49
C ALA A 24 -1.88 5.15 5.17
N ALA A 25 -0.82 5.59 5.86
CA ALA A 25 -0.19 6.88 5.62
C ALA A 25 0.37 7.00 4.20
N ILE A 26 1.02 5.96 3.68
CA ILE A 26 1.52 5.91 2.30
C ILE A 26 0.38 6.11 1.30
N LEU A 27 -0.73 5.40 1.46
CA LEU A 27 -1.89 5.50 0.57
C LEU A 27 -2.54 6.89 0.63
N LEU A 28 -2.69 7.45 1.81
CA LEU A 28 -3.25 8.80 2.02
C LEU A 28 -2.33 9.88 1.44
N GLU A 29 -1.01 9.76 1.61
CA GLU A 29 -0.02 10.67 1.02
C GLU A 29 -0.02 10.63 -0.50
N LEU A 30 -0.25 9.45 -1.09
CA LEU A 30 -0.46 9.30 -2.53
C LEU A 30 -1.83 9.81 -2.98
N GLY A 31 -2.71 10.16 -2.04
CA GLY A 31 -4.08 10.60 -2.32
C GLY A 31 -4.92 9.53 -2.99
N TRP A 32 -4.66 8.25 -2.70
CA TRP A 32 -5.43 7.14 -3.30
C TRP A 32 -6.75 6.90 -2.55
N PRO A 33 -7.86 6.68 -3.25
CA PRO A 33 -8.01 6.82 -4.70
C PRO A 33 -8.18 8.30 -5.09
N LYS A 34 -7.43 8.79 -6.08
CA LYS A 34 -7.61 10.17 -6.61
C LYS A 34 -8.98 10.36 -7.26
N THR A 35 -9.51 9.27 -7.82
CA THR A 35 -10.86 9.20 -8.36
C THR A 35 -11.50 7.89 -7.93
N PRO A 36 -12.84 7.78 -7.82
CA PRO A 36 -13.51 6.53 -7.46
C PRO A 36 -13.21 5.36 -8.41
N ALA A 37 -12.72 5.63 -9.60
CA ALA A 37 -12.36 4.63 -10.61
C ALA A 37 -10.88 4.25 -10.59
N GLU A 38 -10.03 4.93 -9.80
CA GLU A 38 -8.61 4.62 -9.75
C GLU A 38 -8.38 3.25 -9.13
N ALA A 39 -7.73 2.35 -9.89
CA ALA A 39 -7.35 1.05 -9.40
C ALA A 39 -6.08 1.11 -8.56
N LEU A 40 -5.91 0.16 -7.61
CA LEU A 40 -4.64 -0.09 -6.93
C LEU A 40 -4.08 -1.44 -7.33
N ILE A 41 -2.83 -1.46 -7.72
CA ILE A 41 -2.06 -2.66 -8.00
C ILE A 41 -0.89 -2.71 -7.02
N GLY A 42 -0.85 -3.74 -6.19
CA GLY A 42 0.20 -3.98 -5.20
C GLY A 42 1.02 -5.23 -5.51
N PRO A 43 1.97 -5.18 -6.44
CA PRO A 43 2.92 -6.28 -6.65
C PRO A 43 3.86 -6.40 -5.46
N MET A 44 4.43 -7.61 -5.24
CA MET A 44 5.29 -7.93 -4.09
C MET A 44 4.57 -7.63 -2.76
N CYS A 45 3.32 -8.10 -2.64
CA CYS A 45 2.41 -7.67 -1.58
C CYS A 45 2.75 -8.25 -0.19
N GLY A 46 3.59 -9.28 -0.11
CA GLY A 46 3.92 -9.94 1.13
C GLY A 46 2.67 -10.37 1.91
N SER A 47 2.50 -9.88 3.12
CA SER A 47 1.32 -10.15 3.97
C SER A 47 0.05 -9.38 3.58
N GLY A 48 0.07 -8.63 2.47
CA GLY A 48 -1.10 -7.93 1.94
C GLY A 48 -1.45 -6.60 2.62
N THR A 49 -0.59 -6.06 3.49
CA THR A 49 -0.92 -4.89 4.33
C THR A 49 -1.36 -3.68 3.51
N LEU A 50 -0.65 -3.32 2.42
CA LEU A 50 -1.03 -2.19 1.55
C LEU A 50 -2.40 -2.40 0.90
N ALA A 51 -2.69 -3.59 0.38
CA ALA A 51 -3.96 -3.89 -0.25
C ALA A 51 -5.13 -3.89 0.74
N ILE A 52 -4.91 -4.38 1.96
CA ILE A 52 -5.91 -4.39 3.04
C ILE A 52 -6.25 -2.96 3.49
N GLU A 53 -5.23 -2.14 3.78
CA GLU A 53 -5.45 -0.74 4.18
C GLU A 53 -6.11 0.06 3.02
N ALA A 54 -5.74 -0.22 1.77
CA ALA A 54 -6.41 0.36 0.62
C ALA A 54 -7.89 -0.02 0.56
N ALA A 55 -8.24 -1.29 0.79
CA ALA A 55 -9.63 -1.72 0.83
C ALA A 55 -10.41 -1.02 1.96
N TRP A 56 -9.81 -0.82 3.14
CA TRP A 56 -10.43 -0.07 4.23
C TRP A 56 -10.62 1.40 3.89
N ILE A 57 -9.65 2.05 3.25
CA ILE A 57 -9.76 3.43 2.76
C ILE A 57 -10.89 3.54 1.74
N ALA A 58 -10.95 2.62 0.77
CA ALA A 58 -12.01 2.58 -0.24
C ALA A 58 -13.41 2.39 0.38
N GLN A 59 -13.52 1.59 1.44
CA GLN A 59 -14.75 1.41 2.21
C GLN A 59 -15.08 2.62 3.11
N ASN A 60 -14.22 3.62 3.19
CA ASN A 60 -14.31 4.69 4.19
C ASN A 60 -14.45 4.14 5.63
N ARG A 61 -13.77 3.02 5.90
CA ARG A 61 -13.83 2.33 7.18
C ARG A 61 -12.91 2.99 8.18
N ALA A 62 -13.45 3.50 9.26
CA ALA A 62 -12.65 4.04 10.35
C ALA A 62 -11.91 2.90 11.09
N PRO A 63 -10.57 2.91 11.11
CA PRO A 63 -9.78 1.77 11.62
C PRO A 63 -9.90 1.53 13.12
N GLY A 64 -10.47 2.48 13.85
CA GLY A 64 -10.71 2.39 15.28
C GLY A 64 -12.03 1.72 15.68
N LEU A 65 -12.97 1.48 14.74
CA LEU A 65 -14.31 1.00 15.09
C LEU A 65 -14.35 -0.38 15.75
N GLU A 66 -13.39 -1.25 15.39
CA GLU A 66 -13.29 -2.61 15.93
C GLU A 66 -12.53 -2.69 17.25
N ARG A 67 -12.02 -1.55 17.72
CA ARG A 67 -11.28 -1.50 18.98
C ARG A 67 -12.24 -1.27 20.14
N GLU A 68 -12.21 -2.14 21.12
CA GLU A 68 -13.12 -2.08 22.30
C GLU A 68 -12.64 -1.05 23.31
N GLU A 69 -11.32 -0.94 23.55
CA GLU A 69 -10.76 -0.09 24.59
C GLU A 69 -9.92 1.05 24.05
N TYR A 70 -10.23 2.25 24.54
CA TYR A 70 -9.43 3.45 24.32
C TYR A 70 -9.11 4.12 25.66
N ALA A 71 -7.84 4.45 25.90
CA ALA A 71 -7.40 5.08 27.15
C ALA A 71 -8.05 6.42 27.40
N PHE A 72 -8.36 7.20 26.36
CA PHE A 72 -8.98 8.52 26.48
C PHE A 72 -10.39 8.46 27.13
N ARG A 73 -11.10 7.32 27.04
CA ARG A 73 -12.44 7.14 27.68
C ARG A 73 -12.37 7.21 29.20
N ARG A 74 -11.17 7.08 29.78
CA ARG A 74 -10.93 7.19 31.23
C ARG A 74 -10.55 8.61 31.66
N LEU A 75 -10.44 9.55 30.71
CA LEU A 75 -10.12 10.94 31.02
C LEU A 75 -11.35 11.70 31.50
N ASN A 76 -11.14 12.60 32.48
CA ASN A 76 -12.19 13.49 32.95
C ASN A 76 -12.71 14.38 31.81
N GLY A 77 -14.03 14.53 31.71
CA GLY A 77 -14.68 15.36 30.70
C GLY A 77 -15.02 14.63 29.39
N VAL A 78 -14.56 13.40 29.18
CA VAL A 78 -15.00 12.57 28.05
C VAL A 78 -16.37 11.98 28.39
N LYS A 79 -17.36 12.28 27.54
CA LYS A 79 -18.70 11.73 27.67
C LYS A 79 -18.85 10.51 26.75
N GLU A 80 -19.35 9.41 27.28
CA GLU A 80 -19.59 8.19 26.51
C GLU A 80 -20.56 8.44 25.34
N ALA A 81 -21.55 9.31 25.54
CA ALA A 81 -22.49 9.69 24.49
C ALA A 81 -21.83 10.33 23.26
N ASP A 82 -20.81 11.17 23.48
CA ASP A 82 -20.06 11.80 22.38
C ASP A 82 -19.25 10.75 21.61
N TRP A 83 -18.68 9.78 22.31
CA TRP A 83 -17.95 8.68 21.70
C TRP A 83 -18.88 7.77 20.86
N GLU A 84 -20.04 7.41 21.40
CA GLU A 84 -21.04 6.63 20.65
C GLU A 84 -21.56 7.38 19.42
N ALA A 85 -21.75 8.70 19.52
CA ALA A 85 -22.13 9.54 18.38
C ALA A 85 -21.07 9.53 17.28
N LEU A 86 -19.77 9.66 17.63
CA LEU A 86 -18.65 9.58 16.69
C LEU A 86 -18.58 8.20 16.00
N LYS A 87 -18.80 7.13 16.76
CA LYS A 87 -18.84 5.77 16.18
C LYS A 87 -20.02 5.59 15.22
N ALA A 88 -21.18 6.12 15.57
CA ALA A 88 -22.37 6.08 14.73
C ALA A 88 -22.13 6.84 13.41
N GLU A 89 -21.54 8.04 13.48
CA GLU A 89 -21.14 8.81 12.30
C GLU A 89 -20.17 8.04 11.41
N ALA A 90 -19.13 7.45 12.01
CA ALA A 90 -18.14 6.66 11.28
C ALA A 90 -18.77 5.42 10.59
N ARG A 91 -19.72 4.75 11.25
CA ARG A 91 -20.48 3.63 10.67
C ARG A 91 -21.38 4.09 9.52
N ALA A 92 -22.01 5.26 9.65
CA ALA A 92 -22.86 5.81 8.60
C ALA A 92 -22.11 6.15 7.31
N ARG A 93 -20.81 6.44 7.41
CA ARG A 93 -19.93 6.72 6.26
C ARG A 93 -19.36 5.46 5.60
N PHE A 94 -19.53 4.30 6.20
CA PHE A 94 -18.98 3.05 5.70
C PHE A 94 -19.65 2.62 4.39
N GLN A 95 -18.83 2.16 3.44
CA GLN A 95 -19.23 1.67 2.12
C GLN A 95 -18.88 0.19 2.00
N ALA A 96 -19.85 -0.70 2.11
CA ALA A 96 -19.62 -2.14 2.05
C ALA A 96 -19.06 -2.61 0.70
N ALA A 97 -19.49 -1.99 -0.40
CA ALA A 97 -19.11 -2.33 -1.76
C ALA A 97 -18.55 -1.11 -2.51
N PRO A 98 -17.31 -0.69 -2.22
CA PRO A 98 -16.67 0.41 -2.93
C PRO A 98 -16.43 0.03 -4.41
N ARG A 99 -16.39 1.03 -5.29
CA ARG A 99 -16.09 0.83 -6.72
C ARG A 99 -14.60 0.59 -7.01
N ALA A 100 -13.76 0.58 -5.98
CA ALA A 100 -12.32 0.40 -6.13
C ALA A 100 -11.98 -0.98 -6.68
N TRP A 101 -11.07 -1.02 -7.65
CA TRP A 101 -10.45 -2.25 -8.14
C TRP A 101 -9.08 -2.39 -7.47
N ILE A 102 -8.89 -3.47 -6.70
CA ILE A 102 -7.64 -3.71 -5.98
C ILE A 102 -7.10 -5.08 -6.37
N ALA A 103 -5.84 -5.13 -6.80
CA ALA A 103 -5.11 -6.37 -7.03
C ALA A 103 -3.83 -6.40 -6.20
N ALA A 104 -3.47 -7.57 -5.72
CA ALA A 104 -2.24 -7.83 -5.00
C ALA A 104 -1.60 -9.10 -5.54
N SER A 105 -0.30 -9.09 -5.76
CA SER A 105 0.44 -10.25 -6.23
C SER A 105 1.74 -10.44 -5.48
N ASP A 106 2.20 -11.68 -5.43
CA ASP A 106 3.52 -12.06 -4.91
C ASP A 106 3.97 -13.33 -5.62
N ALA A 107 5.28 -13.46 -5.84
CA ALA A 107 5.84 -14.66 -6.45
C ALA A 107 5.82 -15.88 -5.51
N ALA A 108 5.77 -15.63 -4.18
CA ALA A 108 5.75 -16.67 -3.15
C ALA A 108 4.31 -17.10 -2.83
N PRO A 109 3.90 -18.33 -3.13
CA PRO A 109 2.56 -18.83 -2.78
C PRO A 109 2.23 -18.70 -1.28
N PRO A 110 3.16 -18.92 -0.33
CA PRO A 110 2.88 -18.71 1.08
C PRO A 110 2.60 -17.25 1.46
N ALA A 111 3.18 -16.27 0.73
CA ALA A 111 2.87 -14.86 0.95
C ALA A 111 1.41 -14.55 0.58
N ILE A 112 0.97 -15.07 -0.57
CA ILE A 112 -0.43 -14.92 -1.02
C ILE A 112 -1.41 -15.61 -0.07
N ALA A 113 -1.08 -16.80 0.44
CA ALA A 113 -1.90 -17.46 1.45
C ALA A 113 -2.02 -16.61 2.72
N CYS A 114 -0.89 -16.08 3.21
CA CYS A 114 -0.87 -15.17 4.36
C CYS A 114 -1.69 -13.89 4.10
N ALA A 115 -1.55 -13.29 2.92
CA ALA A 115 -2.28 -12.08 2.55
C ALA A 115 -3.81 -12.31 2.48
N ARG A 116 -4.25 -13.45 1.96
CA ARG A 116 -5.67 -13.85 1.96
C ARG A 116 -6.22 -14.04 3.36
N ASP A 117 -5.50 -14.76 4.23
CA ASP A 117 -5.89 -14.99 5.63
C ASP A 117 -6.04 -13.65 6.38
N ASN A 118 -5.08 -12.74 6.19
CA ASN A 118 -5.14 -11.39 6.78
C ASN A 118 -6.32 -10.58 6.23
N ALA A 119 -6.55 -10.63 4.91
CA ALA A 119 -7.67 -9.92 4.26
C ALA A 119 -9.04 -10.48 4.69
N ALA A 120 -9.16 -11.79 4.86
CA ALA A 120 -10.36 -12.43 5.40
C ALA A 120 -10.65 -11.94 6.82
N ARG A 121 -9.63 -11.90 7.69
CA ARG A 121 -9.75 -11.35 9.06
C ARG A 121 -10.08 -9.87 9.07
N ALA A 122 -9.55 -9.11 8.12
CA ALA A 122 -9.88 -7.70 7.93
C ALA A 122 -11.29 -7.48 7.33
N GLY A 123 -11.97 -8.55 6.89
CA GLY A 123 -13.29 -8.49 6.25
C GLY A 123 -13.28 -7.92 4.83
N VAL A 124 -12.13 -7.97 4.13
CA VAL A 124 -11.94 -7.34 2.81
C VAL A 124 -11.44 -8.30 1.72
N GLU A 125 -11.35 -9.59 1.98
CA GLU A 125 -10.82 -10.56 1.01
C GLU A 125 -11.53 -10.47 -0.35
N ARG A 126 -12.85 -10.29 -0.35
CA ARG A 126 -13.66 -10.20 -1.57
C ARG A 126 -13.43 -8.93 -2.39
N LEU A 127 -12.80 -7.92 -1.80
CA LEU A 127 -12.46 -6.66 -2.47
C LEU A 127 -11.10 -6.71 -3.16
N ILE A 128 -10.27 -7.72 -2.85
CA ILE A 128 -8.89 -7.82 -3.31
C ILE A 128 -8.73 -9.05 -4.22
N ARG A 129 -8.17 -8.83 -5.40
CA ARG A 129 -7.81 -9.91 -6.34
C ARG A 129 -6.37 -10.32 -6.07
N PHE A 130 -6.19 -11.54 -5.54
CA PHE A 130 -4.86 -12.07 -5.24
C PHE A 130 -4.35 -12.95 -6.36
N HIS A 131 -3.09 -12.74 -6.77
CA HIS A 131 -2.41 -13.51 -7.82
C HIS A 131 -1.07 -14.02 -7.31
N THR A 132 -0.76 -15.28 -7.59
CA THR A 132 0.59 -15.85 -7.37
C THR A 132 1.33 -15.76 -8.67
N CYS A 133 2.18 -14.76 -8.84
CA CYS A 133 2.96 -14.52 -10.06
C CYS A 133 4.15 -13.60 -9.79
N ASP A 134 5.07 -13.56 -10.72
CA ASP A 134 6.08 -12.50 -10.75
C ASP A 134 5.41 -11.12 -10.86
N PHE A 135 6.03 -10.09 -10.31
CA PHE A 135 5.46 -8.73 -10.31
C PHE A 135 5.19 -8.20 -11.74
N ARG A 136 5.97 -8.66 -12.72
CA ARG A 136 5.85 -8.30 -14.14
C ARG A 136 4.60 -8.88 -14.80
N ASP A 137 4.09 -9.98 -14.25
CA ASP A 137 2.91 -10.69 -14.73
C ASP A 137 1.63 -10.32 -13.98
N THR A 138 1.73 -9.34 -13.06
CA THR A 138 0.56 -8.86 -12.31
C THR A 138 -0.46 -8.26 -13.27
N PRO A 139 -1.74 -8.72 -13.25
CA PRO A 139 -2.76 -8.16 -14.12
C PRO A 139 -2.95 -6.67 -13.90
N LEU A 140 -2.83 -5.90 -14.97
CA LEU A 140 -3.02 -4.45 -14.96
C LEU A 140 -4.38 -4.07 -15.57
N PRO A 141 -5.16 -3.21 -14.91
CA PRO A 141 -6.34 -2.61 -15.52
C PRO A 141 -5.94 -1.49 -16.49
N LYS A 142 -6.93 -0.97 -17.22
CA LYS A 142 -6.74 0.30 -17.92
C LYS A 142 -6.60 1.46 -16.91
N PRO A 143 -5.83 2.52 -17.22
CA PRO A 143 -5.79 3.74 -16.40
C PRO A 143 -7.20 4.34 -16.18
N PRO A 144 -7.45 5.04 -15.07
CA PRO A 144 -6.47 5.45 -14.05
C PRO A 144 -6.15 4.34 -13.04
N ALA A 145 -4.86 4.19 -12.75
CA ALA A 145 -4.36 3.20 -11.80
C ALA A 145 -3.11 3.71 -11.07
N LEU A 146 -2.94 3.23 -9.84
CA LEU A 146 -1.74 3.39 -9.02
C LEU A 146 -1.07 2.03 -8.83
N VAL A 147 0.17 1.89 -9.28
CA VAL A 147 1.01 0.74 -8.98
C VAL A 147 1.89 1.08 -7.77
N LEU A 148 1.68 0.41 -6.65
CA LEU A 148 2.39 0.68 -5.40
C LEU A 148 3.18 -0.55 -4.96
N MET A 149 4.50 -0.42 -4.86
CA MET A 149 5.42 -1.49 -4.49
C MET A 149 6.16 -1.18 -3.19
N ASN A 150 6.36 -2.21 -2.38
CA ASN A 150 7.26 -2.22 -1.23
C ASN A 150 8.24 -3.40 -1.39
N PRO A 151 9.21 -3.30 -2.31
CA PRO A 151 10.19 -4.35 -2.56
C PRO A 151 11.12 -4.53 -1.36
N GLU A 152 11.81 -5.65 -1.29
CA GLU A 152 12.86 -5.86 -0.31
C GLU A 152 13.97 -4.81 -0.46
N TYR A 153 14.47 -4.27 0.66
CA TYR A 153 15.52 -3.25 0.69
C TYR A 153 16.56 -3.49 1.79
N GLY A 154 16.45 -4.61 2.54
CA GLY A 154 17.40 -5.00 3.57
C GLY A 154 18.68 -5.58 2.98
N GLU A 155 19.83 -5.17 3.50
CA GLU A 155 21.12 -5.75 3.13
C GLU A 155 21.35 -7.03 3.93
N ARG A 156 21.23 -8.19 3.27
CA ARG A 156 21.91 -9.39 3.70
C ARG A 156 23.25 -9.47 2.95
N LEU A 157 24.31 -9.87 3.64
CA LEU A 157 25.62 -10.07 3.02
C LEU A 157 25.48 -11.00 1.79
N GLY A 158 25.80 -10.47 0.59
CA GLY A 158 25.77 -11.20 -0.68
C GLY A 158 24.55 -10.98 -1.58
N GLU A 159 23.52 -10.25 -1.15
CA GLU A 159 22.29 -10.01 -1.94
C GLU A 159 22.27 -8.65 -2.68
N SER A 160 23.32 -7.83 -2.55
CA SER A 160 23.36 -6.46 -3.08
C SER A 160 23.12 -6.40 -4.60
N GLN A 161 23.74 -7.28 -5.40
CA GLN A 161 23.59 -7.28 -6.85
C GLN A 161 22.19 -7.70 -7.29
N ALA A 162 21.61 -8.74 -6.68
CA ALA A 162 20.26 -9.19 -6.98
C ALA A 162 19.22 -8.12 -6.68
N LEU A 163 19.39 -7.35 -5.59
CA LEU A 163 18.52 -6.22 -5.27
C LEU A 163 18.68 -5.06 -6.28
N GLU A 164 19.90 -4.76 -6.75
CA GLU A 164 20.09 -3.76 -7.80
C GLU A 164 19.39 -4.15 -9.10
N GLU A 165 19.52 -5.41 -9.50
CA GLU A 165 18.85 -5.97 -10.68
C GLU A 165 17.32 -5.93 -10.53
N LEU A 166 16.78 -6.25 -9.33
CA LEU A 166 15.37 -6.14 -9.03
C LEU A 166 14.85 -4.70 -9.19
N TYR A 167 15.54 -3.71 -8.65
CA TYR A 167 15.11 -2.32 -8.74
C TYR A 167 15.24 -1.78 -10.18
N ALA A 168 16.24 -2.21 -10.94
CA ALA A 168 16.32 -1.91 -12.36
C ALA A 168 15.16 -2.54 -13.15
N ALA A 169 14.80 -3.79 -12.83
CA ALA A 169 13.66 -4.48 -13.43
C ALA A 169 12.32 -3.79 -13.08
N ILE A 170 12.14 -3.26 -11.86
CA ILE A 170 10.97 -2.43 -11.49
C ILE A 170 10.88 -1.21 -12.41
N GLY A 171 11.99 -0.51 -12.65
CA GLY A 171 12.00 0.64 -13.54
C GLY A 171 11.66 0.29 -14.99
N ALA A 172 12.17 -0.83 -15.49
CA ALA A 172 11.83 -1.35 -16.82
C ALA A 172 10.32 -1.70 -16.92
N TYR A 173 9.77 -2.38 -15.91
CA TYR A 173 8.36 -2.71 -15.82
C TYR A 173 7.48 -1.45 -15.83
N PHE A 174 7.81 -0.42 -15.06
CA PHE A 174 7.06 0.82 -15.08
C PHE A 174 7.03 1.44 -16.47
N LYS A 175 8.18 1.52 -17.16
CA LYS A 175 8.30 2.10 -18.50
C LYS A 175 7.52 1.31 -19.56
N SER A 176 7.52 -0.01 -19.48
CA SER A 176 6.94 -0.88 -20.51
C SER A 176 5.45 -1.18 -20.28
N ALA A 177 5.03 -1.45 -19.04
CA ALA A 177 3.71 -1.97 -18.74
C ALA A 177 2.77 -0.96 -18.06
N CYS A 178 3.30 0.06 -17.35
CA CYS A 178 2.47 0.95 -16.53
C CYS A 178 2.23 2.32 -17.19
N GLN A 179 2.28 2.41 -18.51
CA GLN A 179 2.10 3.68 -19.24
C GLN A 179 0.70 4.27 -18.96
N GLY A 180 0.67 5.59 -18.72
CA GLY A 180 -0.54 6.30 -18.35
C GLY A 180 -0.98 6.12 -16.90
N MET A 181 -0.23 5.36 -16.10
CA MET A 181 -0.50 5.12 -14.68
C MET A 181 0.39 5.96 -13.79
N ARG A 182 0.00 6.09 -12.53
CA ARG A 182 0.87 6.51 -11.44
C ARG A 182 1.59 5.28 -10.90
N ALA A 183 2.84 5.46 -10.47
CA ALA A 183 3.59 4.41 -9.79
C ALA A 183 4.24 4.96 -8.54
N ALA A 184 4.43 4.13 -7.53
CA ALA A 184 5.15 4.50 -6.32
C ALA A 184 5.97 3.31 -5.79
N VAL A 185 7.13 3.62 -5.24
CA VAL A 185 7.99 2.65 -4.55
C VAL A 185 8.30 3.18 -3.15
N PHE A 186 8.02 2.37 -2.14
CA PHE A 186 8.44 2.62 -0.78
C PHE A 186 9.71 1.82 -0.50
N THR A 187 10.79 2.48 -0.10
CA THR A 187 12.08 1.81 0.12
C THR A 187 12.89 2.45 1.25
N GLY A 188 13.56 1.62 2.04
CA GLY A 188 14.56 2.04 3.04
C GLY A 188 15.98 2.14 2.48
N ASN A 189 16.17 1.89 1.17
CA ASN A 189 17.49 1.96 0.54
C ASN A 189 17.48 2.94 -0.65
N LEU A 190 18.05 4.14 -0.42
CA LEU A 190 18.10 5.20 -1.44
C LEU A 190 19.00 4.88 -2.62
N ALA A 191 20.06 4.08 -2.41
CA ALA A 191 20.95 3.67 -3.49
C ALA A 191 20.19 2.75 -4.46
N LEU A 192 19.43 1.79 -3.94
CA LEU A 192 18.53 0.94 -4.73
C LEU A 192 17.44 1.77 -5.43
N GLY A 193 16.82 2.74 -4.73
CA GLY A 193 15.83 3.63 -5.33
C GLY A 193 16.33 4.35 -6.59
N ARG A 194 17.62 4.68 -6.67
CA ARG A 194 18.24 5.27 -7.88
C ARG A 194 18.35 4.29 -9.04
N LYS A 195 18.45 2.96 -8.76
CA LYS A 195 18.53 1.90 -9.78
C LYS A 195 17.25 1.73 -10.58
N ILE A 196 16.11 2.24 -10.10
CA ILE A 196 14.84 2.30 -10.85
C ILE A 196 15.03 3.06 -12.18
N GLY A 197 15.98 4.00 -12.26
CA GLY A 197 16.31 4.69 -13.50
C GLY A 197 15.17 5.56 -14.05
N LEU A 198 14.31 6.05 -13.16
CA LEU A 198 13.26 7.04 -13.39
C LEU A 198 13.41 8.22 -12.44
N HIS A 199 12.98 9.40 -12.87
CA HIS A 199 12.96 10.58 -12.00
C HIS A 199 11.61 10.65 -11.28
N PRO A 200 11.59 10.49 -9.94
CA PRO A 200 10.34 10.62 -9.19
C PRO A 200 9.85 12.07 -9.22
N VAL A 201 8.54 12.25 -9.37
CA VAL A 201 7.88 13.57 -9.28
C VAL A 201 7.83 14.06 -7.84
N ARG A 202 7.85 13.13 -6.87
CA ARG A 202 7.89 13.44 -5.43
C ARG A 202 8.73 12.40 -4.69
N ARG A 203 9.44 12.88 -3.65
CA ARG A 203 10.20 12.06 -2.71
C ARG A 203 9.81 12.47 -1.30
N LEU A 204 9.12 11.59 -0.58
CA LEU A 204 8.66 11.88 0.77
C LEU A 204 9.44 11.04 1.79
N PRO A 205 10.10 11.65 2.80
CA PRO A 205 10.72 10.90 3.88
C PRO A 205 9.64 10.31 4.80
N MET A 206 9.81 9.05 5.16
CA MET A 206 8.96 8.32 6.08
C MET A 206 9.82 7.34 6.90
N TRP A 207 9.28 6.79 7.98
CA TRP A 207 10.00 5.86 8.84
C TRP A 207 9.25 4.54 9.01
N ASN A 208 9.94 3.43 8.77
CA ASN A 208 9.44 2.09 9.10
C ASN A 208 10.14 1.58 10.36
N GLY A 209 9.58 1.88 11.54
CA GLY A 209 10.30 1.75 12.80
C GLY A 209 11.46 2.76 12.85
N ASP A 210 12.68 2.25 13.05
CA ASP A 210 13.90 3.06 13.11
C ASP A 210 14.56 3.25 11.72
N ILE A 211 14.01 2.60 10.69
CA ILE A 211 14.56 2.68 9.32
C ILE A 211 14.00 3.91 8.63
N GLU A 212 14.89 4.82 8.23
CA GLU A 212 14.54 5.94 7.36
C GLU A 212 14.27 5.44 5.94
N CYS A 213 13.05 5.68 5.47
CA CYS A 213 12.57 5.26 4.16
C CYS A 213 12.23 6.46 3.27
N ARG A 214 11.99 6.17 2.01
CA ARG A 214 11.44 7.15 1.05
C ARG A 214 10.27 6.54 0.31
N LEU A 215 9.22 7.33 0.18
CA LEU A 215 8.16 7.11 -0.78
C LEU A 215 8.53 7.87 -2.04
N LEU A 216 8.80 7.13 -3.12
CA LEU A 216 9.16 7.65 -4.43
C LEU A 216 7.95 7.55 -5.34
N GLU A 217 7.40 8.68 -5.79
CA GLU A 217 6.22 8.74 -6.65
C GLU A 217 6.63 9.08 -8.10
N TYR A 218 6.01 8.41 -9.06
CA TYR A 218 6.29 8.55 -10.49
C TYR A 218 4.98 8.71 -11.27
N ASP A 219 4.99 9.60 -12.27
CA ASP A 219 4.01 9.61 -13.33
C ASP A 219 4.62 8.89 -14.54
N ILE A 220 3.98 7.84 -15.02
CA ILE A 220 4.48 7.03 -16.13
C ILE A 220 3.80 7.49 -17.41
N TYR A 221 4.57 8.11 -18.31
CA TYR A 221 4.08 8.66 -19.55
C TYR A 221 4.27 7.69 -20.71
N GLU A 222 3.45 7.86 -21.75
CA GLU A 222 3.75 7.32 -23.07
C GLU A 222 4.86 8.15 -23.71
N GLY A 223 5.98 7.53 -24.09
CA GLY A 223 7.13 8.21 -24.71
C GLY A 223 8.10 8.87 -23.75
N THR A 224 8.96 9.75 -24.27
CA THR A 224 9.95 10.50 -23.48
C THR A 224 9.35 11.80 -22.93
N ARG A 225 9.91 12.31 -21.82
CA ARG A 225 9.45 13.57 -21.20
C ARG A 225 9.45 14.76 -22.17
N ASP A 226 10.36 14.75 -23.15
CA ASP A 226 10.51 15.84 -24.14
C ASP A 226 9.35 15.90 -25.14
N ALA A 227 8.67 14.79 -25.41
CA ALA A 227 7.49 14.76 -26.29
C ALA A 227 6.27 15.50 -25.71
N ARG A 228 6.25 15.78 -24.40
CA ARG A 228 5.17 16.57 -23.75
C ARG A 228 5.38 18.08 -23.82
N LEU A 229 6.62 18.54 -23.97
CA LEU A 229 6.95 19.96 -24.09
C LEU A 229 6.71 20.49 -25.51
N LEU A 230 6.43 19.58 -26.45
CA LEU A 230 6.20 19.88 -27.87
C LEU A 230 4.71 19.82 -28.27
N ARG A 231 3.80 19.66 -27.33
CA ARG A 231 2.34 19.72 -27.51
C ARG A 231 1.76 20.81 -26.59
#